data_64b6e004248a5bfaeaf50c0e71241594
#
_entry.id   64b6e004248a5bfaeaf50c0e71241594
#
_cell.length_a   1.000
_cell.length_b   1.000
_cell.length_c   1.000
_cell.angle_alpha   90.00
_cell.angle_beta   90.00
_cell.angle_gamma   90.00
#
_symmetry.space_group_name_H-M   'P 1'
#
loop_
_entity.id
_entity.type
_entity.pdbx_description
1 polymer ?
#
loop_
_entity_poly.entity_id
_entity_poly.type
_entity_poly.pdbx_seq_one_letter_code
_entity_poly.pdbx_strand_id
1 'polypeptide(L)'
;MTKSLLLVEDDRSLADLVAFHFERAGYEVTRTGDGEEALILVDEVKPDVILLDWMIEGISGIEVCRRLRRRATTANVPIMMLTARGEESDRIRGFDTGADDYVTKPFSPRELVARVGAVLRRVRPALAGEQLGYADIEMDISSHKVRRGGDPISLGPTEFRLLKHFLEHPGRVFSRERLLEAVWSHDPDIDARTVDVHVRRLRQALNAGTRPDLIRTVRSAGYSLDSES
;
A
#
# COMPACT_ATOMS: atom_id res chain seq x y z
N MET A 1 1.78 7.78 11.24
CA MET A 1 2.32 8.99 10.54
C MET A 1 1.37 9.34 9.42
N THR A 2 0.98 10.61 9.30
CA THR A 2 0.17 11.11 8.17
C THR A 2 1.03 11.07 6.91
N LYS A 3 0.51 10.58 5.80
CA LYS A 3 1.23 10.53 4.51
C LYS A 3 1.13 11.89 3.85
N SER A 4 2.25 12.41 3.33
CA SER A 4 2.29 13.68 2.63
C SER A 4 2.26 13.48 1.11
N LEU A 5 1.45 14.28 0.42
CA LEU A 5 1.28 14.25 -1.02
C LEU A 5 1.50 15.66 -1.59
N LEU A 6 2.33 15.77 -2.61
CA LEU A 6 2.43 16.97 -3.43
C LEU A 6 1.60 16.77 -4.70
N LEU A 7 0.59 17.63 -4.90
CA LEU A 7 -0.23 17.68 -6.10
C LEU A 7 0.19 18.88 -6.95
N VAL A 8 0.60 18.61 -8.19
CA VAL A 8 1.00 19.62 -9.16
C VAL A 8 0.01 19.58 -10.33
N GLU A 9 -0.94 20.51 -10.34
CA GLU A 9 -2.07 20.57 -11.29
C GLU A 9 -2.52 22.03 -11.40
N ASP A 10 -2.59 22.57 -12.60
CA ASP A 10 -2.95 23.96 -12.88
C ASP A 10 -4.48 24.19 -12.97
N ASP A 11 -5.25 23.13 -13.29
CA ASP A 11 -6.72 23.19 -13.17
C ASP A 11 -7.13 23.15 -11.69
N ARG A 12 -7.51 24.34 -11.18
CA ARG A 12 -7.92 24.50 -9.78
C ARG A 12 -9.10 23.59 -9.37
N SER A 13 -10.06 23.40 -10.29
CA SER A 13 -11.25 22.57 -9.99
C SER A 13 -10.87 21.11 -9.85
N LEU A 14 -9.97 20.62 -10.69
CA LEU A 14 -9.45 19.27 -10.61
C LEU A 14 -8.54 19.10 -9.39
N ALA A 15 -7.67 20.07 -9.11
CA ALA A 15 -6.80 20.09 -7.93
C ALA A 15 -7.63 20.03 -6.62
N ASP A 16 -8.71 20.82 -6.51
CA ASP A 16 -9.61 20.81 -5.35
C ASP A 16 -10.30 19.45 -5.18
N LEU A 17 -10.79 18.87 -6.27
CA LEU A 17 -11.44 17.56 -6.25
C LEU A 17 -10.48 16.45 -5.82
N VAL A 18 -9.27 16.43 -6.38
CA VAL A 18 -8.23 15.43 -6.03
C VAL A 18 -7.82 15.61 -4.58
N ALA A 19 -7.47 16.82 -4.15
CA ALA A 19 -7.07 17.10 -2.78
C ALA A 19 -8.12 16.64 -1.76
N PHE A 20 -9.41 16.98 -1.97
CA PHE A 20 -10.50 16.55 -1.11
C PHE A 20 -10.55 15.02 -0.92
N HIS A 21 -10.36 14.25 -1.99
CA HIS A 21 -10.38 12.79 -1.89
C HIS A 21 -9.15 12.22 -1.17
N PHE A 22 -7.96 12.81 -1.37
CA PHE A 22 -6.74 12.39 -0.70
C PHE A 22 -6.73 12.77 0.79
N GLU A 23 -7.21 13.97 1.15
CA GLU A 23 -7.37 14.39 2.55
C GLU A 23 -8.32 13.45 3.30
N ARG A 24 -9.45 13.07 2.69
CA ARG A 24 -10.37 12.06 3.23
C ARG A 24 -9.74 10.67 3.35
N ALA A 25 -8.74 10.36 2.55
CA ALA A 25 -7.98 9.12 2.63
C ALA A 25 -6.79 9.20 3.63
N GLY A 26 -6.67 10.31 4.38
CA GLY A 26 -5.68 10.51 5.44
C GLY A 26 -4.33 11.03 4.95
N TYR A 27 -4.29 11.67 3.78
CA TYR A 27 -3.09 12.36 3.28
C TYR A 27 -3.11 13.84 3.71
N GLU A 28 -1.92 14.37 3.97
CA GLU A 28 -1.68 15.82 4.02
C GLU A 28 -1.29 16.27 2.60
N VAL A 29 -2.11 17.16 2.00
CA VAL A 29 -1.96 17.54 0.60
C VAL A 29 -1.43 18.96 0.47
N THR A 30 -0.25 19.10 -0.15
CA THR A 30 0.29 20.38 -0.62
C THR A 30 0.03 20.51 -2.11
N ARG A 31 -0.37 21.70 -2.57
CA ARG A 31 -0.79 21.93 -3.97
C ARG A 31 -0.04 23.08 -4.60
N THR A 32 0.27 22.94 -5.87
CA THR A 32 0.72 24.02 -6.75
C THR A 32 0.27 23.77 -8.19
N GLY A 33 0.14 24.81 -9.01
CA GLY A 33 -0.09 24.72 -10.46
C GLY A 33 1.18 24.97 -11.27
N ASP A 34 2.29 25.37 -10.64
CA ASP A 34 3.52 25.79 -11.29
C ASP A 34 4.64 24.76 -11.09
N GLY A 35 5.33 24.44 -12.19
CA GLY A 35 6.37 23.40 -12.15
C GLY A 35 7.67 23.85 -11.46
N GLU A 36 8.01 25.14 -11.47
CA GLU A 36 9.19 25.64 -10.75
C GLU A 36 8.93 25.71 -9.25
N GLU A 37 7.74 26.16 -8.86
CA GLU A 37 7.29 26.11 -7.46
C GLU A 37 7.25 24.68 -6.93
N ALA A 38 6.81 23.70 -7.74
CA ALA A 38 6.82 22.30 -7.37
C ALA A 38 8.21 21.80 -6.98
N LEU A 39 9.26 22.23 -7.70
CA LEU A 39 10.66 21.86 -7.39
C LEU A 39 11.17 22.46 -6.07
N ILE A 40 10.60 23.58 -5.62
CA ILE A 40 10.91 24.20 -4.33
C ILE A 40 10.16 23.47 -3.22
N LEU A 41 8.84 23.26 -3.40
CA LEU A 41 7.96 22.62 -2.43
C LEU A 41 8.38 21.19 -2.11
N VAL A 42 8.93 20.45 -3.06
CA VAL A 42 9.45 19.09 -2.82
C VAL A 42 10.53 19.06 -1.75
N ASP A 43 11.42 20.05 -1.74
CA ASP A 43 12.52 20.13 -0.76
C ASP A 43 12.01 20.58 0.64
N GLU A 44 10.96 21.41 0.68
CA GLU A 44 10.34 21.90 1.91
C GLU A 44 9.43 20.84 2.57
N VAL A 45 8.51 20.25 1.78
CA VAL A 45 7.47 19.34 2.26
C VAL A 45 7.98 17.92 2.40
N LYS A 46 8.97 17.51 1.61
CA LYS A 46 9.50 16.14 1.52
C LYS A 46 8.39 15.10 1.34
N PRO A 47 7.60 15.20 0.26
CA PRO A 47 6.41 14.41 0.09
C PRO A 47 6.73 12.91 -0.03
N ASP A 48 5.79 12.07 0.43
CA ASP A 48 5.85 10.63 0.27
C ASP A 48 5.50 10.18 -1.14
N VAL A 49 4.72 11.01 -1.87
CA VAL A 49 4.32 10.77 -3.25
C VAL A 49 4.02 12.10 -3.94
N ILE A 50 4.26 12.17 -5.25
CA ILE A 50 3.97 13.32 -6.10
C ILE A 50 2.95 12.88 -7.15
N LEU A 51 1.82 13.63 -7.25
CA LEU A 51 0.93 13.61 -8.39
C LEU A 51 1.28 14.79 -9.27
N LEU A 52 1.60 14.54 -10.53
CA LEU A 52 2.17 15.54 -11.41
C LEU A 52 1.45 15.54 -12.75
N ASP A 53 0.75 16.61 -13.07
CA ASP A 53 0.19 16.76 -14.38
C ASP A 53 1.30 16.93 -15.43
N TRP A 54 1.05 16.40 -16.60
CA TRP A 54 1.93 16.50 -17.75
C TRP A 54 2.03 17.95 -18.25
N MET A 55 0.89 18.63 -18.34
CA MET A 55 0.76 20.02 -18.79
C MET A 55 0.45 20.92 -17.60
N ILE A 56 1.42 21.70 -17.18
CA ILE A 56 1.33 22.69 -16.08
C ILE A 56 1.98 23.99 -16.51
N GLU A 57 1.69 25.05 -15.78
CA GLU A 57 2.32 26.35 -16.03
C GLU A 57 3.84 26.33 -15.78
N GLY A 58 4.58 27.18 -16.48
CA GLY A 58 6.04 27.29 -16.41
C GLY A 58 6.75 26.16 -17.14
N ILE A 59 7.43 25.27 -16.39
CA ILE A 59 8.08 24.09 -16.96
C ILE A 59 7.13 22.90 -16.98
N SER A 60 7.19 22.07 -18.03
CA SER A 60 6.33 20.91 -18.17
C SER A 60 6.52 19.88 -17.05
N GLY A 61 5.48 19.12 -16.72
CA GLY A 61 5.56 18.05 -15.72
C GLY A 61 6.65 17.01 -16.03
N ILE A 62 6.90 16.73 -17.33
CA ILE A 62 8.02 15.86 -17.73
C ILE A 62 9.36 16.41 -17.28
N GLU A 63 9.58 17.70 -17.48
CA GLU A 63 10.84 18.32 -17.09
C GLU A 63 10.99 18.38 -15.58
N VAL A 64 9.89 18.63 -14.82
CA VAL A 64 9.86 18.51 -13.36
C VAL A 64 10.27 17.09 -12.95
N CYS A 65 9.65 16.06 -13.52
CA CYS A 65 9.96 14.66 -13.22
C CYS A 65 11.44 14.34 -13.48
N ARG A 66 11.99 14.74 -14.63
CA ARG A 66 13.41 14.53 -14.95
C ARG A 66 14.34 15.21 -13.97
N ARG A 67 14.05 16.45 -13.57
CA ARG A 67 14.86 17.17 -12.58
C ARG A 67 14.82 16.50 -11.21
N LEU A 68 13.65 16.03 -10.78
CA LEU A 68 13.50 15.29 -9.53
C LEU A 68 14.28 13.97 -9.54
N ARG A 69 14.26 13.23 -10.64
CA ARG A 69 15.01 11.96 -10.77
C ARG A 69 16.54 12.15 -10.77
N ARG A 70 17.04 13.32 -11.18
CA ARG A 70 18.47 13.64 -11.13
C ARG A 70 18.98 14.07 -9.76
N ARG A 71 18.10 14.43 -8.83
CA ARG A 71 18.46 14.85 -7.46
C ARG A 71 18.51 13.62 -6.54
N ALA A 72 19.62 13.38 -5.87
CA ALA A 72 19.77 12.24 -4.96
C ALA A 72 18.71 12.22 -3.83
N THR A 73 18.25 13.40 -3.37
CA THR A 73 17.23 13.56 -2.32
C THR A 73 15.83 13.16 -2.74
N THR A 74 15.51 13.28 -4.05
CA THR A 74 14.17 13.08 -4.60
C THR A 74 14.07 11.94 -5.61
N ALA A 75 15.21 11.33 -5.99
CA ALA A 75 15.26 10.26 -6.99
C ALA A 75 14.33 9.08 -6.70
N ASN A 76 14.13 8.77 -5.42
CA ASN A 76 13.30 7.65 -4.95
C ASN A 76 11.90 8.06 -4.48
N VAL A 77 11.50 9.34 -4.63
CA VAL A 77 10.13 9.76 -4.32
C VAL A 77 9.21 9.25 -5.44
N PRO A 78 8.15 8.50 -5.12
CA PRO A 78 7.21 8.03 -6.11
C PRO A 78 6.55 9.19 -6.87
N ILE A 79 6.56 9.14 -8.19
CA ILE A 79 5.93 10.12 -9.06
C ILE A 79 4.91 9.42 -9.95
N MET A 80 3.66 9.87 -9.87
CA MET A 80 2.58 9.43 -10.73
C MET A 80 2.20 10.57 -11.67
N MET A 81 2.30 10.34 -12.97
CA MET A 81 1.94 11.33 -14.00
C MET A 81 0.45 11.28 -14.29
N LEU A 82 -0.18 12.46 -14.37
CA LEU A 82 -1.53 12.65 -14.87
C LEU A 82 -1.43 13.10 -16.34
N THR A 83 -2.10 12.40 -17.27
CA THR A 83 -1.93 12.64 -18.72
C THR A 83 -3.28 12.78 -19.42
N ALA A 84 -3.36 13.59 -20.49
CA ALA A 84 -4.55 13.66 -21.32
C ALA A 84 -4.68 12.41 -22.24
N ARG A 85 -5.94 12.04 -22.58
CA ARG A 85 -6.22 10.95 -23.51
C ARG A 85 -5.81 11.35 -24.93
N GLY A 86 -4.84 10.67 -25.51
CA GLY A 86 -4.35 10.96 -26.88
C GLY A 86 -2.83 11.15 -26.99
N GLU A 87 -2.14 11.38 -25.88
CA GLU A 87 -0.68 11.48 -25.83
C GLU A 87 -0.01 10.10 -25.69
N GLU A 88 -0.68 9.05 -26.19
CA GLU A 88 -0.22 7.65 -26.11
C GLU A 88 1.09 7.42 -26.89
N SER A 89 1.34 8.22 -27.94
CA SER A 89 2.62 8.26 -28.64
C SER A 89 3.76 8.85 -27.80
N ASP A 90 3.42 9.71 -26.82
CA ASP A 90 4.39 10.28 -25.87
C ASP A 90 4.59 9.39 -24.64
N ARG A 91 3.66 8.42 -24.36
CA ARG A 91 3.88 7.36 -23.35
C ARG A 91 5.10 6.49 -23.67
N ILE A 92 5.40 6.25 -24.96
CA ILE A 92 6.63 5.52 -25.38
C ILE A 92 7.87 6.35 -25.08
N ARG A 93 7.80 7.69 -25.18
CA ARG A 93 8.85 8.60 -24.71
C ARG A 93 8.82 8.79 -23.20
N GLY A 94 7.69 8.56 -22.57
CA GLY A 94 7.47 8.68 -21.12
C GLY A 94 8.19 7.61 -20.29
N PHE A 95 8.50 6.43 -20.84
CA PHE A 95 9.32 5.42 -20.13
C PHE A 95 10.73 5.95 -19.80
N ASP A 96 11.26 6.92 -20.55
CA ASP A 96 12.54 7.58 -20.28
C ASP A 96 12.43 8.70 -19.21
N THR A 97 11.23 9.08 -18.76
CA THR A 97 11.05 10.15 -17.76
C THR A 97 11.31 9.72 -16.34
N GLY A 98 11.20 8.40 -16.07
CA GLY A 98 11.39 7.83 -14.74
C GLY A 98 10.19 7.96 -13.80
N ALA A 99 8.98 8.19 -14.32
CA ALA A 99 7.76 8.13 -13.53
C ALA A 99 7.42 6.67 -13.12
N ASP A 100 6.78 6.48 -11.96
CA ASP A 100 6.45 5.15 -11.42
C ASP A 100 5.12 4.62 -11.94
N ASP A 101 4.18 5.51 -12.31
CA ASP A 101 2.89 5.16 -12.93
C ASP A 101 2.31 6.34 -13.72
N TYR A 102 1.33 6.04 -14.58
CA TYR A 102 0.62 7.01 -15.42
C TYR A 102 -0.88 6.81 -15.31
N VAL A 103 -1.62 7.90 -15.15
CA VAL A 103 -3.08 7.89 -15.10
C VAL A 103 -3.63 8.84 -16.16
N THR A 104 -4.46 8.32 -17.06
CA THR A 104 -5.08 9.13 -18.12
C THR A 104 -6.33 9.86 -17.62
N LYS A 105 -6.43 11.14 -17.92
CA LYS A 105 -7.64 11.96 -17.73
C LYS A 105 -8.69 11.60 -18.81
N PRO A 106 -10.01 11.48 -18.47
CA PRO A 106 -10.57 11.61 -17.14
C PRO A 106 -10.40 10.34 -16.30
N PHE A 107 -10.15 10.49 -15.00
CA PHE A 107 -9.98 9.40 -14.06
C PHE A 107 -10.98 9.50 -12.90
N SER A 108 -11.23 8.39 -12.22
CA SER A 108 -11.97 8.38 -10.96
C SER A 108 -11.02 8.77 -9.80
N PRO A 109 -11.37 9.79 -8.97
CA PRO A 109 -10.55 10.12 -7.81
C PRO A 109 -10.34 8.93 -6.85
N ARG A 110 -11.33 8.05 -6.71
CA ARG A 110 -11.19 6.82 -5.91
C ARG A 110 -10.17 5.84 -6.50
N GLU A 111 -10.16 5.71 -7.81
CA GLU A 111 -9.17 4.90 -8.52
C GLU A 111 -7.76 5.48 -8.34
N LEU A 112 -7.63 6.81 -8.45
CA LEU A 112 -6.35 7.49 -8.26
C LEU A 112 -5.79 7.25 -6.85
N VAL A 113 -6.61 7.36 -5.79
CA VAL A 113 -6.21 7.05 -4.41
C VAL A 113 -5.75 5.59 -4.28
N ALA A 114 -6.47 4.64 -4.90
CA ALA A 114 -6.09 3.23 -4.87
C ALA A 114 -4.75 2.96 -5.59
N ARG A 115 -4.52 3.60 -6.75
CA ARG A 115 -3.27 3.50 -7.52
C ARG A 115 -2.09 4.09 -6.76
N VAL A 116 -2.24 5.28 -6.17
CA VAL A 116 -1.21 5.89 -5.30
C VAL A 116 -0.86 4.96 -4.14
N GLY A 117 -1.88 4.37 -3.50
CA GLY A 117 -1.65 3.37 -2.46
C GLY A 117 -0.84 2.16 -2.96
N ALA A 118 -1.10 1.69 -4.18
CA ALA A 118 -0.37 0.57 -4.78
C ALA A 118 1.09 0.92 -5.13
N VAL A 119 1.34 2.14 -5.62
CA VAL A 119 2.71 2.62 -5.90
C VAL A 119 3.50 2.78 -4.61
N LEU A 120 2.92 3.41 -3.57
CA LEU A 120 3.55 3.55 -2.26
C LEU A 120 3.92 2.20 -1.65
N ARG A 121 3.05 1.18 -1.77
CA ARG A 121 3.36 -0.18 -1.30
C ARG A 121 4.59 -0.78 -1.97
N ARG A 122 4.80 -0.52 -3.25
CA ARG A 122 5.94 -1.05 -4.01
C ARG A 122 7.25 -0.33 -3.71
N VAL A 123 7.20 1.02 -3.63
CA VAL A 123 8.41 1.85 -3.56
C VAL A 123 8.82 2.16 -2.12
N ARG A 124 7.86 2.31 -1.22
CA ARG A 124 8.08 2.56 0.22
C ARG A 124 7.16 1.66 1.07
N PRO A 125 7.45 0.38 1.18
CA PRO A 125 6.67 -0.55 2.01
C PRO A 125 6.47 -0.04 3.44
N ALA A 126 7.46 0.65 4.00
CA ALA A 126 7.41 1.26 5.33
C ALA A 126 6.36 2.37 5.49
N LEU A 127 6.02 3.10 4.41
CA LEU A 127 4.99 4.16 4.40
C LEU A 127 3.62 3.63 3.99
N ALA A 128 3.58 2.51 3.33
CA ALA A 128 2.33 1.87 2.92
C ALA A 128 1.48 1.48 4.13
N GLY A 129 2.13 1.41 5.31
CA GLY A 129 1.45 1.19 6.59
C GLY A 129 0.41 0.10 6.46
N GLU A 130 0.79 -1.07 5.90
CA GLU A 130 -0.05 -2.25 6.04
C GLU A 130 0.08 -2.72 7.49
N GLN A 131 -0.48 -1.93 8.39
CA GLN A 131 -0.86 -2.44 9.68
C GLN A 131 -2.19 -3.18 9.47
N LEU A 132 -2.13 -4.47 9.53
CA LEU A 132 -3.31 -5.28 9.66
C LEU A 132 -3.58 -5.45 11.16
N GLY A 133 -4.84 -5.39 11.54
CA GLY A 133 -5.23 -5.57 12.93
C GLY A 133 -6.57 -6.28 13.04
N TYR A 134 -6.72 -7.09 14.09
CA TYR A 134 -7.96 -7.70 14.47
C TYR A 134 -7.96 -7.97 15.98
N ALA A 135 -8.99 -7.49 16.67
CA ALA A 135 -9.07 -7.53 18.14
C ALA A 135 -7.82 -6.86 18.77
N ASP A 136 -7.02 -7.61 19.51
CA ASP A 136 -5.78 -7.16 20.13
C ASP A 136 -4.51 -7.51 19.34
N ILE A 137 -4.64 -8.02 18.11
CA ILE A 137 -3.53 -8.34 17.22
C ILE A 137 -3.23 -7.12 16.33
N GLU A 138 -1.97 -6.73 16.26
CA GLU A 138 -1.41 -5.71 15.36
C GLU A 138 -0.25 -6.34 14.57
N MET A 139 -0.28 -6.21 13.26
CA MET A 139 0.74 -6.73 12.36
C MET A 139 1.24 -5.63 11.44
N ASP A 140 2.50 -5.32 11.52
CA ASP A 140 3.21 -4.43 10.60
C ASP A 140 3.92 -5.28 9.53
N ILE A 141 3.38 -5.28 8.32
CA ILE A 141 3.88 -6.10 7.21
C ILE A 141 5.25 -5.60 6.76
N SER A 142 5.47 -4.28 6.78
CA SER A 142 6.69 -3.66 6.28
C SER A 142 7.90 -3.98 7.16
N SER A 143 7.71 -3.94 8.48
CA SER A 143 8.77 -4.24 9.44
C SER A 143 8.80 -5.71 9.90
N HIS A 144 7.90 -6.57 9.37
CA HIS A 144 7.71 -7.97 9.79
C HIS A 144 7.50 -8.13 11.31
N LYS A 145 6.80 -7.16 11.93
CA LYS A 145 6.52 -7.18 13.37
C LYS A 145 5.07 -7.52 13.64
N VAL A 146 4.87 -8.35 14.63
CA VAL A 146 3.54 -8.70 15.14
C VAL A 146 3.51 -8.39 16.63
N ARG A 147 2.40 -7.81 17.08
CA ARG A 147 2.11 -7.56 18.49
C ARG A 147 0.74 -8.13 18.83
N ARG A 148 0.57 -8.51 20.08
CA ARG A 148 -0.74 -8.88 20.62
C ARG A 148 -0.93 -8.27 22.01
N GLY A 149 -1.93 -7.41 22.15
CA GLY A 149 -2.13 -6.65 23.41
C GLY A 149 -0.92 -5.80 23.77
N GLY A 150 -0.19 -5.27 22.76
CA GLY A 150 1.05 -4.51 22.94
C GLY A 150 2.34 -5.35 23.05
N ASP A 151 2.26 -6.63 23.38
CA ASP A 151 3.44 -7.51 23.53
C ASP A 151 3.92 -8.02 22.17
N PRO A 152 5.25 -8.03 21.90
CA PRO A 152 5.80 -8.53 20.66
C PRO A 152 5.62 -10.05 20.54
N ILE A 153 5.18 -10.51 19.36
CA ILE A 153 5.03 -11.91 19.00
C ILE A 153 6.08 -12.28 17.94
N SER A 154 6.85 -13.33 18.18
CA SER A 154 7.79 -13.88 17.19
C SER A 154 7.09 -14.97 16.38
N LEU A 155 7.05 -14.79 15.05
CA LEU A 155 6.49 -15.74 14.09
C LEU A 155 7.54 -16.18 13.08
N GLY A 156 7.48 -17.45 12.66
CA GLY A 156 8.23 -17.91 11.50
C GLY A 156 7.64 -17.33 10.18
N PRO A 157 8.37 -17.40 9.08
CA PRO A 157 7.93 -16.81 7.81
C PRO A 157 6.57 -17.33 7.31
N THR A 158 6.29 -18.60 7.55
CA THR A 158 5.02 -19.24 7.15
C THR A 158 3.88 -18.84 8.05
N GLU A 159 4.07 -18.82 9.38
CA GLU A 159 3.09 -18.33 10.34
C GLU A 159 2.76 -16.85 10.12
N PHE A 160 3.77 -16.05 9.75
CA PHE A 160 3.58 -14.64 9.39
C PHE A 160 2.67 -14.49 8.16
N ARG A 161 2.92 -15.23 7.07
CA ARG A 161 2.06 -15.22 5.87
C ARG A 161 0.65 -15.72 6.16
N LEU A 162 0.52 -16.75 6.98
CA LEU A 162 -0.76 -17.31 7.38
C LEU A 162 -1.58 -16.31 8.20
N LEU A 163 -0.95 -15.64 9.18
CA LEU A 163 -1.60 -14.59 9.97
C LEU A 163 -2.00 -13.41 9.09
N LYS A 164 -1.13 -12.96 8.17
CA LYS A 164 -1.45 -11.92 7.19
C LYS A 164 -2.72 -12.25 6.42
N HIS A 165 -2.81 -13.46 5.86
CA HIS A 165 -3.96 -13.89 5.09
C HIS A 165 -5.26 -13.88 5.91
N PHE A 166 -5.22 -14.28 7.17
CA PHE A 166 -6.36 -14.20 8.07
C PHE A 166 -6.75 -12.77 8.40
N LEU A 167 -5.78 -11.89 8.68
CA LEU A 167 -6.01 -10.48 9.00
C LEU A 167 -6.54 -9.67 7.80
N GLU A 168 -6.24 -10.07 6.58
CA GLU A 168 -6.82 -9.50 5.36
C GLU A 168 -8.30 -9.86 5.18
N HIS A 169 -8.78 -10.93 5.86
CA HIS A 169 -10.12 -11.46 5.67
C HIS A 169 -10.75 -11.93 6.99
N PRO A 170 -10.91 -11.06 8.00
CA PRO A 170 -11.46 -11.46 9.29
C PRO A 170 -12.90 -11.98 9.14
N GLY A 171 -13.24 -12.99 9.94
CA GLY A 171 -14.56 -13.65 9.94
C GLY A 171 -14.77 -14.63 8.77
N ARG A 172 -13.89 -14.67 7.78
CA ARG A 172 -14.03 -15.59 6.65
C ARG A 172 -13.44 -16.95 6.95
N VAL A 173 -14.21 -18.01 6.63
CA VAL A 173 -13.75 -19.40 6.74
C VAL A 173 -12.98 -19.81 5.49
N PHE A 174 -11.77 -20.34 5.67
CA PHE A 174 -10.94 -20.87 4.59
C PHE A 174 -10.72 -22.36 4.76
N SER A 175 -10.92 -23.12 3.67
CA SER A 175 -10.56 -24.54 3.66
C SER A 175 -9.03 -24.71 3.69
N ARG A 176 -8.57 -25.91 4.02
CA ARG A 176 -7.13 -26.22 4.04
C ARG A 176 -6.48 -26.05 2.69
N GLU A 177 -7.18 -26.44 1.63
CA GLU A 177 -6.72 -26.32 0.25
C GLU A 177 -6.54 -24.84 -0.13
N ARG A 178 -7.52 -23.98 0.21
CA ARG A 178 -7.41 -22.54 -0.03
C ARG A 178 -6.30 -21.85 0.75
N LEU A 179 -6.08 -22.26 2.01
CA LEU A 179 -4.95 -21.78 2.81
C LEU A 179 -3.62 -22.24 2.22
N LEU A 180 -3.57 -23.48 1.74
CA LEU A 180 -2.39 -24.03 1.07
C LEU A 180 -2.05 -23.20 -0.17
N GLU A 181 -3.00 -22.98 -1.06
CA GLU A 181 -2.83 -22.15 -2.26
C GLU A 181 -2.37 -20.72 -1.92
N ALA A 182 -2.98 -20.08 -0.93
CA ALA A 182 -2.69 -18.70 -0.58
C ALA A 182 -1.30 -18.49 0.06
N VAL A 183 -0.83 -19.46 0.85
CA VAL A 183 0.36 -19.30 1.69
C VAL A 183 1.58 -20.07 1.14
N TRP A 184 1.35 -21.17 0.39
CA TRP A 184 2.40 -22.05 -0.14
C TRP A 184 2.41 -22.16 -1.67
N SER A 185 1.86 -21.18 -2.40
CA SER A 185 1.74 -21.17 -3.87
C SER A 185 3.05 -21.49 -4.64
N HIS A 186 4.20 -21.47 -3.98
CA HIS A 186 5.51 -21.72 -4.60
C HIS A 186 6.09 -23.10 -4.29
N ASP A 187 5.33 -23.98 -3.61
CA ASP A 187 5.84 -25.29 -3.18
C ASP A 187 4.76 -26.37 -3.45
N PRO A 188 4.81 -27.02 -4.64
CA PRO A 188 3.76 -27.93 -5.09
C PRO A 188 3.69 -29.28 -4.34
N ASP A 189 4.69 -29.62 -3.55
CA ASP A 189 4.79 -30.93 -2.86
C ASP A 189 4.26 -30.91 -1.43
N ILE A 190 3.60 -29.83 -0.98
CA ILE A 190 3.13 -29.69 0.40
C ILE A 190 1.69 -30.21 0.54
N ASP A 191 1.47 -31.16 1.47
CA ASP A 191 0.15 -31.72 1.81
C ASP A 191 -0.68 -30.72 2.65
N ALA A 192 -1.99 -30.74 2.48
CA ALA A 192 -2.97 -29.96 3.24
C ALA A 192 -2.87 -30.17 4.78
N ARG A 193 -2.33 -31.30 5.24
CA ARG A 193 -2.02 -31.56 6.67
C ARG A 193 -0.97 -30.61 7.24
N THR A 194 -0.10 -30.05 6.40
CA THR A 194 0.91 -29.07 6.79
C THR A 194 0.24 -27.80 7.33
N VAL A 195 -0.91 -27.42 6.79
CA VAL A 195 -1.70 -26.27 7.26
C VAL A 195 -2.04 -26.42 8.74
N ASP A 196 -2.47 -27.61 9.20
CA ASP A 196 -2.85 -27.86 10.59
C ASP A 196 -1.67 -27.65 11.57
N VAL A 197 -0.46 -28.05 11.15
CA VAL A 197 0.77 -27.86 11.92
C VAL A 197 1.08 -26.37 12.09
N HIS A 198 1.01 -25.59 11.01
CA HIS A 198 1.29 -24.17 11.05
C HIS A 198 0.19 -23.35 11.75
N VAL A 199 -1.08 -23.73 11.61
CA VAL A 199 -2.17 -23.14 12.41
C VAL A 199 -1.94 -23.41 13.91
N ARG A 200 -1.53 -24.62 14.28
CA ARG A 200 -1.19 -24.94 15.68
C ARG A 200 -0.05 -24.10 16.21
N ARG A 201 1.05 -23.93 15.43
CA ARG A 201 2.20 -23.09 15.79
C ARG A 201 1.80 -21.62 15.92
N LEU A 202 0.99 -21.13 14.99
CA LEU A 202 0.47 -19.78 15.02
C LEU A 202 -0.37 -19.54 16.29
N ARG A 203 -1.29 -20.45 16.63
CA ARG A 203 -2.05 -20.39 17.87
C ARG A 203 -1.16 -20.38 19.12
N GLN A 204 -0.14 -21.23 19.17
CA GLN A 204 0.80 -21.26 20.29
C GLN A 204 1.53 -19.92 20.47
N ALA A 205 1.94 -19.30 19.37
CA ALA A 205 2.62 -18.00 19.41
C ALA A 205 1.65 -16.86 19.82
N LEU A 206 0.44 -16.85 19.25
CA LEU A 206 -0.54 -15.82 19.55
C LEU A 206 -1.12 -15.93 20.96
N ASN A 207 -1.40 -17.14 21.45
CA ASN A 207 -2.12 -17.39 22.69
C ASN A 207 -1.19 -17.58 23.90
N ALA A 208 0.07 -17.10 23.83
CA ALA A 208 0.97 -17.14 24.97
C ALA A 208 0.34 -16.46 26.20
N GLY A 209 0.30 -17.20 27.32
CA GLY A 209 -0.42 -16.78 28.53
C GLY A 209 -1.90 -17.22 28.52
N THR A 210 -2.79 -16.37 29.04
CA THR A 210 -4.24 -16.66 29.20
C THR A 210 -5.12 -16.00 28.14
N ARG A 211 -4.55 -15.66 26.97
CA ARG A 211 -5.26 -14.95 25.91
C ARG A 211 -6.26 -15.86 25.18
N PRO A 212 -7.43 -15.33 24.79
CA PRO A 212 -8.41 -16.11 24.04
C PRO A 212 -7.88 -16.52 22.67
N ASP A 213 -8.29 -17.69 22.18
CA ASP A 213 -7.95 -18.14 20.83
C ASP A 213 -8.82 -17.42 19.80
N LEU A 214 -8.17 -16.59 18.95
CA LEU A 214 -8.85 -15.86 17.88
C LEU A 214 -8.91 -16.64 16.56
N ILE A 215 -8.25 -17.81 16.47
CA ILE A 215 -8.31 -18.64 15.28
C ILE A 215 -9.28 -19.81 15.55
N ARG A 216 -10.49 -19.70 15.06
CA ARG A 216 -11.52 -20.72 15.22
C ARG A 216 -11.35 -21.86 14.23
N THR A 217 -11.56 -23.11 14.70
CA THR A 217 -11.70 -24.27 13.82
C THR A 217 -13.17 -24.50 13.49
N VAL A 218 -13.51 -24.40 12.21
CA VAL A 218 -14.85 -24.74 11.71
C VAL A 218 -14.83 -26.16 11.22
N ARG A 219 -15.49 -27.08 11.96
CA ARG A 219 -15.50 -28.52 11.63
C ARG A 219 -15.91 -28.74 10.17
N SER A 220 -15.19 -29.60 9.48
CA SER A 220 -15.37 -29.94 8.06
C SER A 220 -15.23 -28.79 7.05
N ALA A 221 -14.97 -27.53 7.49
CA ALA A 221 -14.83 -26.37 6.61
C ALA A 221 -13.44 -25.74 6.64
N GLY A 222 -12.72 -25.75 7.77
CA GLY A 222 -11.38 -25.20 7.86
C GLY A 222 -11.16 -24.27 9.04
N TYR A 223 -10.57 -23.07 8.79
CA TYR A 223 -10.18 -22.13 9.82
C TYR A 223 -10.65 -20.70 9.50
N SER A 224 -10.92 -19.94 10.55
CA SER A 224 -11.31 -18.52 10.49
C SER A 224 -10.62 -17.73 11.59
N LEU A 225 -10.30 -16.47 11.33
CA LEU A 225 -9.92 -15.51 12.37
C LEU A 225 -11.18 -14.75 12.75
N ASP A 226 -11.77 -15.10 13.88
CA ASP A 226 -12.90 -14.39 14.45
C ASP A 226 -12.87 -14.46 15.99
N SER A 227 -13.42 -13.43 16.63
CA SER A 227 -13.73 -13.46 18.06
C SER A 227 -15.17 -13.92 18.16
N GLU A 228 -15.41 -15.15 18.63
CA GLU A 228 -16.76 -15.52 19.06
C GLU A 228 -17.23 -14.51 20.12
N SER A 229 -18.33 -13.84 19.81
CA SER A 229 -19.10 -13.09 20.80
C SER A 229 -19.90 -14.04 21.64
#